data_10789ca6cae513ef9fc7eeaf2cc658eb
#
_entry.id   10789ca6cae513ef9fc7eeaf2cc658eb
#
_cell.length_a   1.000
_cell.length_b   1.000
_cell.length_c   1.000
_cell.angle_alpha   90.00
_cell.angle_beta   90.00
_cell.angle_gamma   90.00
#
_symmetry.space_group_name_H-M   'P 1'
#
loop_
_entity.id
_entity.type
_entity.pdbx_description
1 polymer ?
#
loop_
_entity_poly.entity_id
_entity_poly.type
_entity_poly.pdbx_seq_one_letter_code
_entity_poly.pdbx_strand_id
1 'polypeptide(L)'
;MRILLDTHIWLWALTDSEAIPTPLRDRLRAGRDTFLISAASAWEVAIKASLGQLRLPVDAPAFLRAAIRDLPVAELPITLAHAARVAELPHHHRDPFDRILIAQAQIEGLTIMTVDRAFRAYGVPVLG
;
A
#
# COMPACT_ATOMS: atom_id res chain seq x y z
N MET A 1 6.86 14.53 4.11
CA MET A 1 7.42 13.19 3.83
C MET A 1 6.54 12.50 2.80
N ARG A 2 7.13 11.76 1.90
CA ARG A 2 6.41 10.95 0.90
C ARG A 2 6.29 9.52 1.41
N ILE A 3 5.07 9.05 1.58
CA ILE A 3 4.78 7.78 2.25
C ILE A 3 3.94 6.88 1.34
N LEU A 4 4.46 5.68 1.05
CA LEU A 4 3.73 4.64 0.32
C LEU A 4 2.92 3.82 1.32
N LEU A 5 1.61 3.75 1.12
CA LEU A 5 0.74 2.96 1.99
C LEU A 5 0.80 1.49 1.59
N ASP A 6 1.01 0.62 2.58
CA ASP A 6 0.73 -0.81 2.44
C ASP A 6 -0.76 -1.00 2.15
N THR A 7 -1.10 -2.03 1.38
CA THR A 7 -2.47 -2.32 0.97
C THR A 7 -3.41 -2.41 2.18
N HIS A 8 -3.02 -3.06 3.27
CA HIS A 8 -3.85 -3.18 4.47
C HIS A 8 -4.10 -1.83 5.14
N ILE A 9 -3.07 -0.99 5.23
CA ILE A 9 -3.23 0.37 5.80
C ILE A 9 -4.23 1.17 4.96
N TRP A 10 -4.11 1.09 3.63
CA TRP A 10 -5.03 1.76 2.71
C TRP A 10 -6.47 1.28 2.89
N LEU A 11 -6.68 -0.05 2.92
CA LEU A 11 -8.02 -0.63 3.12
C LEU A 11 -8.62 -0.23 4.47
N TRP A 12 -7.83 -0.27 5.53
CA TRP A 12 -8.30 0.13 6.86
C TRP A 12 -8.65 1.61 6.90
N ALA A 13 -7.87 2.45 6.24
CA ALA A 13 -8.18 3.89 6.16
C ALA A 13 -9.48 4.14 5.41
N LEU A 14 -9.72 3.41 4.30
CA LEU A 14 -10.95 3.56 3.51
C LEU A 14 -12.19 3.07 4.24
N THR A 15 -12.07 2.08 5.12
CA THR A 15 -13.18 1.49 5.86
C THR A 15 -13.28 2.01 7.29
N ASP A 16 -12.48 3.00 7.65
CA ASP A 16 -12.40 3.57 9.00
C ASP A 16 -12.21 2.49 10.07
N SER A 17 -11.34 1.52 9.79
CA SER A 17 -11.09 0.39 10.66
C SER A 17 -10.30 0.78 11.89
N GLU A 18 -10.66 0.23 13.05
CA GLU A 18 -9.90 0.37 14.29
C GLU A 18 -8.58 -0.43 14.28
N ALA A 19 -8.37 -1.26 13.25
CA ALA A 19 -7.13 -2.02 13.11
C ALA A 19 -5.91 -1.12 12.89
N ILE A 20 -6.10 0.10 12.37
CA ILE A 20 -4.99 1.04 12.23
C ILE A 20 -4.52 1.50 13.61
N PRO A 21 -3.23 1.32 13.95
CA PRO A 21 -2.68 1.89 15.18
C PRO A 21 -2.91 3.40 15.25
N THR A 22 -3.25 3.90 16.42
CA THR A 22 -3.58 5.32 16.62
C THR A 22 -2.50 6.28 16.08
N PRO A 23 -1.19 6.06 16.30
CA PRO A 23 -0.17 6.97 15.76
C PRO A 23 -0.20 7.06 14.24
N LEU A 24 -0.47 5.95 13.53
CA LEU A 24 -0.57 5.96 12.08
C LEU A 24 -1.84 6.66 11.61
N ARG A 25 -2.95 6.42 12.28
CA ARG A 25 -4.23 7.11 11.99
C ARG A 25 -4.08 8.61 12.14
N ASP A 26 -3.46 9.07 13.22
CA ASP A 26 -3.23 10.48 13.48
C ASP A 26 -2.38 11.11 12.37
N ARG A 27 -1.35 10.39 11.93
CA ARG A 27 -0.49 10.85 10.85
C ARG A 27 -1.23 10.97 9.52
N LEU A 28 -2.11 9.99 9.21
CA LEU A 28 -2.96 10.06 8.01
C LEU A 28 -3.88 11.29 8.02
N ARG A 29 -4.34 11.69 9.19
CA ARG A 29 -5.27 12.82 9.35
C ARG A 29 -4.59 14.18 9.46
N ALA A 30 -3.29 14.21 9.78
CA ALA A 30 -2.57 15.45 10.08
C ALA A 30 -2.35 16.35 8.85
N GLY A 31 -2.42 15.81 7.63
CA GLY A 31 -2.27 16.58 6.40
C GLY A 31 -0.87 17.11 6.13
N ARG A 32 0.15 16.55 6.76
CA ARG A 32 1.55 17.00 6.64
C ARG A 32 2.34 16.22 5.62
N ASP A 33 1.91 15.01 5.29
CA ASP A 33 2.62 14.09 4.43
C ASP A 33 1.92 13.93 3.09
N THR A 34 2.69 13.54 2.08
CA THR A 34 2.15 13.11 0.80
C THR A 34 2.03 11.59 0.82
N PHE A 35 0.80 11.09 0.74
CA PHE A 35 0.54 9.66 0.70
C PHE A 35 0.39 9.18 -0.72
N LEU A 36 1.02 8.02 -1.02
CA LEU A 36 0.93 7.39 -2.32
C LEU A 36 0.32 6.00 -2.15
N ILE A 37 -0.44 5.59 -3.16
CA ILE A 37 -0.95 4.23 -3.28
C ILE A 37 -0.46 3.63 -4.59
N SER A 38 0.08 2.41 -4.51
CA SER A 38 0.54 1.71 -5.70
C SER A 38 -0.63 1.16 -6.51
N ALA A 39 -0.50 1.18 -7.83
CA ALA A 39 -1.39 0.45 -8.72
C ALA A 39 -1.46 -1.03 -8.36
N ALA A 40 -0.38 -1.60 -7.80
CA ALA A 40 -0.34 -2.98 -7.31
C ALA A 40 -1.36 -3.22 -6.20
N SER A 41 -1.56 -2.27 -5.29
CA SER A 41 -2.53 -2.41 -4.20
C SER A 41 -3.96 -2.45 -4.72
N ALA A 42 -4.30 -1.59 -5.68
CA ALA A 42 -5.62 -1.63 -6.31
C ALA A 42 -5.83 -2.95 -7.06
N TRP A 43 -4.81 -3.45 -7.73
CA TRP A 43 -4.85 -4.74 -8.42
C TRP A 43 -5.02 -5.91 -7.45
N GLU A 44 -4.31 -5.90 -6.33
CA GLU A 44 -4.46 -6.89 -5.26
C GLU A 44 -5.90 -6.95 -4.74
N VAL A 45 -6.48 -5.78 -4.46
CA VAL A 45 -7.87 -5.68 -4.00
C VAL A 45 -8.84 -6.25 -5.04
N ALA A 46 -8.66 -5.88 -6.31
CA ALA A 46 -9.51 -6.37 -7.40
C ALA A 46 -9.44 -7.89 -7.53
N ILE A 47 -8.25 -8.49 -7.45
CA ILE A 47 -8.06 -9.94 -7.55
C ILE A 47 -8.71 -10.64 -6.35
N LYS A 48 -8.41 -10.21 -5.13
CA LYS A 48 -8.90 -10.87 -3.93
C LYS A 48 -10.42 -10.76 -3.79
N ALA A 49 -10.98 -9.62 -4.17
CA ALA A 49 -12.44 -9.45 -4.18
C ALA A 49 -13.11 -10.40 -5.19
N SER A 50 -12.54 -10.55 -6.39
CA SER A 50 -13.09 -11.44 -7.41
C SER A 50 -13.02 -12.92 -7.02
N LEU A 51 -12.05 -13.30 -6.19
CA LEU A 51 -11.89 -14.67 -5.69
C LEU A 51 -12.66 -14.95 -4.39
N GLY A 52 -13.42 -13.98 -3.88
CA GLY A 52 -14.13 -14.12 -2.61
C GLY A 52 -13.23 -14.11 -1.38
N GLN A 53 -11.97 -13.72 -1.53
CA GLN A 53 -10.97 -13.68 -0.45
C GLN A 53 -10.98 -12.36 0.32
N LEU A 54 -11.68 -11.36 -0.21
CA LEU A 54 -11.79 -10.03 0.40
C LEU A 54 -13.23 -9.57 0.28
N ARG A 55 -13.83 -9.23 1.42
CA ARG A 55 -15.20 -8.71 1.47
C ARG A 55 -15.16 -7.19 1.53
N LEU A 56 -15.77 -6.53 0.54
CA LEU A 56 -15.87 -5.09 0.46
C LEU A 56 -17.30 -4.64 0.75
N PRO A 57 -17.51 -3.39 1.24
CA PRO A 57 -18.86 -2.87 1.52
C PRO A 57 -19.71 -2.67 0.27
N VAL A 58 -19.08 -2.52 -0.90
CA VAL A 58 -19.73 -2.41 -2.22
C VAL A 58 -18.91 -3.23 -3.22
N ASP A 59 -19.37 -3.34 -4.49
CA ASP A 59 -18.60 -4.06 -5.51
C ASP A 59 -17.22 -3.43 -5.72
N ALA A 60 -16.24 -4.26 -6.15
CA ALA A 60 -14.85 -3.82 -6.26
C ALA A 60 -14.66 -2.62 -7.19
N PRO A 61 -15.27 -2.55 -8.40
CA PRO A 61 -15.12 -1.36 -9.24
C PRO A 61 -15.60 -0.08 -8.57
N ALA A 62 -16.75 -0.12 -7.90
CA ALA A 62 -17.29 1.04 -7.19
C ALA A 62 -16.40 1.44 -6.00
N PHE A 63 -15.91 0.43 -5.25
CA PHE A 63 -15.02 0.67 -4.12
C PHE A 63 -13.73 1.35 -4.55
N LEU A 64 -13.09 0.85 -5.62
CA LEU A 64 -11.83 1.40 -6.12
C LEU A 64 -11.99 2.81 -6.68
N ARG A 65 -13.09 3.07 -7.41
CA ARG A 65 -13.38 4.43 -7.90
C ARG A 65 -13.58 5.42 -6.76
N ALA A 66 -14.29 5.00 -5.70
CA ALA A 66 -14.48 5.84 -4.52
C ALA A 66 -13.17 6.07 -3.77
N ALA A 67 -12.31 5.06 -3.70
CA ALA A 67 -11.02 5.18 -3.05
C ALA A 67 -10.12 6.23 -3.71
N ILE A 68 -10.11 6.27 -5.04
CA ILE A 68 -9.34 7.25 -5.80
C ILE A 68 -9.86 8.67 -5.52
N ARG A 69 -11.18 8.82 -5.35
CA ARG A 69 -11.83 10.12 -5.16
C ARG A 69 -11.76 10.62 -3.72
N ASP A 70 -11.93 9.74 -2.74
CA ASP A 70 -12.26 10.11 -1.36
C ASP A 70 -11.06 10.23 -0.43
N LEU A 71 -9.93 9.60 -0.74
CA LEU A 71 -8.70 9.76 0.02
C LEU A 71 -7.71 10.64 -0.73
N PRO A 72 -7.05 11.59 -0.05
CA PRO A 72 -6.04 12.44 -0.67
C PRO A 72 -4.73 11.66 -0.86
N VAL A 73 -4.73 10.69 -1.78
CA VAL A 73 -3.55 9.90 -2.12
C VAL A 73 -3.16 10.14 -3.57
N ALA A 74 -1.85 10.12 -3.84
CA ALA A 74 -1.33 10.16 -5.20
C ALA A 74 -1.16 8.72 -5.71
N GLU A 75 -1.45 8.51 -6.99
CA GLU A 75 -1.23 7.22 -7.63
C GLU A 75 0.27 7.00 -7.88
N LEU A 76 0.75 5.80 -7.59
CA LEU A 76 2.09 5.35 -7.94
C LEU A 76 1.99 4.25 -9.00
N PRO A 77 2.22 4.54 -10.28
CA PRO A 77 2.20 3.53 -11.34
C PRO A 77 3.35 2.55 -11.18
N ILE A 78 3.15 1.31 -11.65
CA ILE A 78 4.21 0.31 -11.75
C ILE A 78 4.95 0.52 -13.06
N THR A 79 6.25 0.78 -12.99
CA THR A 79 7.12 0.90 -14.15
C THR A 79 7.86 -0.41 -14.43
N LEU A 80 8.46 -0.52 -15.62
CA LEU A 80 9.34 -1.65 -15.91
C LEU A 80 10.54 -1.71 -14.95
N ALA A 81 11.06 -0.55 -14.53
CA ALA A 81 12.14 -0.50 -13.53
C ALA A 81 11.71 -1.09 -12.19
N HIS A 82 10.49 -0.79 -11.75
CA HIS A 82 9.94 -1.40 -10.54
C HIS A 82 9.86 -2.92 -10.66
N ALA A 83 9.31 -3.41 -11.76
CA ALA A 83 9.16 -4.84 -11.99
C ALA A 83 10.51 -5.56 -12.06
N ALA A 84 11.49 -4.98 -12.76
CA ALA A 84 12.84 -5.53 -12.86
C ALA A 84 13.53 -5.58 -11.49
N ARG A 85 13.32 -4.56 -10.66
CA ARG A 85 13.91 -4.50 -9.31
C ARG A 85 13.45 -5.65 -8.41
N VAL A 86 12.22 -6.14 -8.59
CA VAL A 86 11.71 -7.29 -7.82
C VAL A 86 12.62 -8.50 -7.97
N ALA A 87 13.18 -8.73 -9.17
CA ALA A 87 14.07 -9.87 -9.42
C ALA A 87 15.37 -9.80 -8.59
N GLU A 88 15.77 -8.62 -8.16
CA GLU A 88 16.99 -8.39 -7.36
C GLU A 88 16.74 -8.47 -5.85
N LEU A 89 15.47 -8.50 -5.40
CA LEU A 89 15.14 -8.51 -3.99
C LEU A 89 15.46 -9.87 -3.35
N PRO A 90 16.04 -9.89 -2.14
CA PRO A 90 16.14 -11.13 -1.37
C PRO A 90 14.76 -11.65 -1.01
N HIS A 91 14.67 -12.95 -0.70
CA HIS A 91 13.39 -13.62 -0.46
C HIS A 91 13.01 -13.62 1.03
N HIS A 92 12.91 -12.43 1.65
CA HIS A 92 12.43 -12.28 3.03
C HIS A 92 10.91 -12.31 3.12
N HIS A 93 10.22 -11.96 2.02
CA HIS A 93 8.77 -11.94 1.93
C HIS A 93 8.34 -12.72 0.68
N ARG A 94 7.23 -13.48 0.78
CA ARG A 94 6.74 -14.29 -0.33
C ARG A 94 5.66 -13.62 -1.15
N ASP A 95 4.95 -12.66 -0.58
CA ASP A 95 3.82 -12.00 -1.24
C ASP A 95 4.32 -11.12 -2.38
N PRO A 96 3.93 -11.40 -3.63
CA PRO A 96 4.40 -10.63 -4.78
C PRO A 96 3.91 -9.18 -4.76
N PHE A 97 2.74 -8.91 -4.19
CA PHE A 97 2.23 -7.54 -4.08
C PHE A 97 3.08 -6.73 -3.11
N ASP A 98 3.46 -7.31 -1.97
CA ASP A 98 4.32 -6.62 -1.01
C ASP A 98 5.73 -6.42 -1.58
N ARG A 99 6.24 -7.39 -2.32
CA ARG A 99 7.56 -7.29 -2.95
C ARG A 99 7.63 -6.16 -3.96
N ILE A 100 6.58 -5.93 -4.76
CA ILE A 100 6.57 -4.79 -5.69
C ILE A 100 6.52 -3.44 -4.95
N LEU A 101 5.81 -3.36 -3.82
CA LEU A 101 5.81 -2.15 -2.99
C LEU A 101 7.21 -1.83 -2.48
N ILE A 102 7.95 -2.84 -2.05
CA ILE A 102 9.34 -2.69 -1.59
C ILE A 102 10.21 -2.16 -2.72
N ALA A 103 10.12 -2.75 -3.91
CA ALA A 103 10.87 -2.32 -5.09
C ALA A 103 10.55 -0.85 -5.43
N GLN A 104 9.29 -0.48 -5.41
CA GLN A 104 8.86 0.90 -5.66
C GLN A 104 9.44 1.86 -4.62
N ALA A 105 9.38 1.51 -3.36
CA ALA A 105 9.91 2.35 -2.29
C ALA A 105 11.43 2.55 -2.43
N GLN A 106 12.15 1.51 -2.80
CA GLN A 106 13.61 1.61 -3.02
C GLN A 106 13.95 2.54 -4.18
N ILE A 107 13.25 2.39 -5.31
CA ILE A 107 13.54 3.19 -6.51
C ILE A 107 13.09 4.64 -6.34
N GLU A 108 11.93 4.86 -5.74
CA GLU A 108 11.34 6.19 -5.60
C GLU A 108 11.76 6.92 -4.33
N GLY A 109 12.52 6.26 -3.46
CA GLY A 109 12.96 6.86 -2.20
C GLY A 109 11.83 7.12 -1.22
N LEU A 110 10.91 6.17 -1.07
CA LEU A 110 9.72 6.33 -0.23
C LEU A 110 9.87 5.62 1.11
N THR A 111 9.18 6.15 2.11
CA THR A 111 8.92 5.44 3.36
C THR A 111 7.64 4.64 3.21
N ILE A 112 7.61 3.39 3.72
CA ILE A 112 6.42 2.55 3.68
C ILE A 112 5.70 2.61 5.02
N MET A 113 4.40 2.86 4.99
CA MET A 113 3.55 2.75 6.18
C MET A 113 2.91 1.36 6.19
N THR A 114 3.28 0.55 7.17
CA THR A 114 2.83 -0.83 7.30
C THR A 114 2.93 -1.30 8.76
N VAL A 115 2.13 -2.28 9.13
CA VAL A 115 2.28 -3.01 10.40
C VAL A 115 2.97 -4.36 10.22
N ASP A 116 3.29 -4.74 8.99
CA ASP A 116 3.98 -6.00 8.69
C ASP A 116 5.48 -5.85 8.86
N ARG A 117 6.03 -6.55 9.83
CA ARG A 117 7.45 -6.50 10.17
C ARG A 117 8.37 -7.02 9.07
N ALA A 118 7.86 -7.85 8.16
CA ALA A 118 8.65 -8.41 7.07
C ALA A 118 9.22 -7.32 6.15
N PHE A 119 8.57 -6.18 6.03
CA PHE A 119 9.07 -5.05 5.23
C PHE A 119 10.42 -4.51 5.74
N ARG A 120 10.66 -4.60 7.05
CA ARG A 120 11.89 -4.06 7.65
C ARG A 120 13.16 -4.79 7.20
N ALA A 121 13.04 -6.06 6.77
CA ALA A 121 14.17 -6.87 6.34
C ALA A 121 14.80 -6.36 5.03
N TYR A 122 14.13 -5.48 4.30
CA TYR A 122 14.60 -4.97 3.01
C TYR A 122 15.35 -3.63 3.11
N GLY A 123 15.51 -3.09 4.29
CA GLY A 123 16.24 -1.85 4.49
C GLY A 123 15.50 -0.59 4.05
N VAL A 124 14.23 -0.67 3.64
CA VAL A 124 13.42 0.52 3.36
C VAL A 124 12.98 1.17 4.67
N PRO A 125 12.86 2.51 4.72
CA PRO A 125 12.28 3.16 5.90
C PRO A 125 10.84 2.72 6.10
N VAL A 126 10.48 2.38 7.34
CA VAL A 126 9.14 1.89 7.69
C VAL A 126 8.55 2.72 8.82
N LEU A 127 7.28 3.08 8.68
CA LEU A 127 6.43 3.64 9.74
C LEU A 127 5.40 2.58 10.13
N GLY A 128 5.35 2.28 11.42
CA GLY A 128 4.41 1.29 11.92
C GLY A 128 4.95 0.23 12.83
#